data_5cb60acd1dd171dfc782ec34bce99c29
#
_entry.id   5cb60acd1dd171dfc782ec34bce99c29
#
_cell.length_a   1.000
_cell.length_b   1.000
_cell.length_c   1.000
_cell.angle_alpha   90.00
_cell.angle_beta   90.00
_cell.angle_gamma   90.00
#
_symmetry.space_group_name_H-M   'P 1'
#
loop_
_entity.id
_entity.type
_entity.pdbx_description
1 polymer ?
#
loop_
_entity_poly.entity_id
_entity_poly.type
_entity_poly.pdbx_seq_one_letter_code
_entity_poly.pdbx_strand_id
1 'polypeptide(L)' 'KKITGTPLWEIRILGSDNIRVLYVARTQDSIFVLHSFVKKTQKTQKKEIVVALKRYEETKT' A
#
# COMPACT_ATOMS: atom_id res chain seq x y z
N LYS A 1 1.68 6.76 -6.24
CA LYS A 1 2.70 7.44 -5.45
C LYS A 1 3.55 6.44 -4.69
N LYS A 2 4.84 6.56 -4.82
CA LYS A 2 5.74 5.65 -4.13
C LYS A 2 5.94 6.09 -2.68
N ILE A 3 5.97 5.12 -1.76
CA ILE A 3 6.26 5.40 -0.36
C ILE A 3 7.76 5.33 -0.15
N THR A 4 8.35 6.45 0.19
CA THR A 4 9.80 6.62 0.32
C THR A 4 10.39 5.59 1.30
N GLY A 5 11.50 4.98 0.90
CA GLY A 5 12.20 4.01 1.75
C GLY A 5 11.60 2.62 1.76
N THR A 6 10.61 2.36 0.91
CA THR A 6 9.96 1.06 0.83
C THR A 6 9.74 0.67 -0.63
N PRO A 7 9.46 -0.61 -0.90
CA PRO A 7 9.04 -1.02 -2.26
C PRO A 7 7.57 -0.76 -2.54
N LEU A 8 6.86 -0.10 -1.63
CA LEU A 8 5.41 0.02 -1.68
C LEU A 8 4.98 1.21 -2.54
N TRP A 9 3.83 1.03 -3.21
CA TRP A 9 3.13 2.10 -3.91
C TRP A 9 1.76 2.29 -3.29
N GLU A 10 1.25 3.51 -3.37
CA GLU A 10 -0.04 3.86 -2.83
C GLU A 10 -0.94 4.41 -3.93
N ILE A 11 -2.17 3.89 -4.00
CA ILE A 11 -3.20 4.41 -4.88
C ILE A 11 -4.35 4.92 -4.02
N ARG A 12 -4.86 6.10 -4.37
CA ARG A 12 -6.05 6.63 -3.74
C ARG A 12 -7.27 6.25 -4.56
N ILE A 13 -8.27 5.67 -3.91
CA ILE A 13 -9.55 5.39 -4.53
C ILE A 13 -10.41 6.64 -4.38
N LEU A 14 -10.81 7.21 -5.49
CA LEU A 14 -11.66 8.40 -5.47
C LEU A 14 -13.06 8.02 -5.04
N GLY A 15 -13.64 8.87 -4.19
CA GLY A 15 -14.98 8.62 -3.67
C GLY A 15 -15.15 9.33 -2.34
N SER A 16 -16.19 8.94 -1.59
CA SER A 16 -16.53 9.59 -0.34
C SER A 16 -15.61 9.22 0.82
N ASP A 17 -14.90 8.07 0.70
CA ASP A 17 -14.16 7.52 1.84
C ASP A 17 -12.68 7.52 1.56
N ASN A 18 -11.92 8.34 1.63
CA ASN A 18 -10.46 8.42 1.49
C ASN A 18 -9.73 7.07 1.58
N ILE A 19 -10.16 6.15 0.74
CA ILE A 19 -9.56 4.80 0.76
C ILE A 19 -8.21 4.83 0.06
N ARG A 20 -7.25 4.17 0.67
CA ARG A 20 -5.90 3.99 0.12
C ARG A 20 -5.61 2.51 -0.02
N VAL A 21 -4.87 2.17 -1.08
CA VAL A 21 -4.45 0.80 -1.34
C VAL A 21 -2.93 0.80 -1.48
N LEU A 22 -2.28 -0.08 -0.74
CA LEU A 22 -0.84 -0.27 -0.81
C LEU A 22 -0.54 -1.54 -1.61
N TYR A 23 0.34 -1.42 -2.59
CA TYR A 23 0.63 -2.53 -3.50
C TYR A 23 2.10 -2.50 -3.92
N VAL A 24 2.54 -3.62 -4.50
CA VAL A 24 3.86 -3.70 -5.15
C VAL A 24 3.66 -4.24 -6.55
N ALA A 25 4.53 -3.83 -7.46
CA ALA A 25 4.56 -4.39 -8.80
C ALA A 25 5.29 -5.74 -8.74
N ARG A 26 4.66 -6.78 -9.29
CA ARG A 26 5.27 -8.11 -9.36
C ARG A 26 5.96 -8.32 -10.69
N THR A 27 5.24 -8.00 -11.78
CA THR A 27 5.75 -8.08 -13.12
C THR A 27 5.29 -6.84 -13.88
N GLN A 28 5.60 -6.73 -15.17
CA GLN A 28 5.11 -5.63 -15.98
C GLN A 28 3.60 -5.55 -16.03
N ASP A 29 2.94 -6.70 -15.90
CA ASP A 29 1.51 -6.77 -16.13
C ASP A 29 0.70 -7.09 -14.87
N SER A 30 1.34 -7.19 -13.70
CA SER A 30 0.60 -7.55 -12.51
C SER A 30 1.11 -6.80 -11.28
N ILE A 31 0.19 -6.56 -10.38
CA ILE A 31 0.51 -5.96 -9.08
C ILE A 31 -0.01 -6.90 -7.99
N PHE A 32 0.55 -6.74 -6.81
CA PHE A 32 0.15 -7.51 -5.64
C PHE A 32 -0.37 -6.52 -4.60
N VAL A 33 -1.68 -6.56 -4.35
CA VAL A 33 -2.29 -5.68 -3.36
C VAL A 33 -2.02 -6.24 -1.98
N LEU A 34 -1.43 -5.43 -1.11
CA LEU A 34 -1.00 -5.86 0.21
C LEU A 34 -1.93 -5.41 1.31
N HIS A 35 -2.53 -4.22 1.18
CA HIS A 35 -3.30 -3.66 2.28
C HIS A 35 -4.15 -2.52 1.74
N SER A 36 -5.35 -2.39 2.28
CA SER A 36 -6.18 -1.24 2.03
C SER A 36 -6.70 -0.69 3.35
N PHE A 37 -6.91 0.61 3.40
CA PHE A 37 -7.34 1.25 4.64
C PHE A 37 -7.98 2.60 4.35
N VAL A 38 -8.72 3.11 5.32
CA VAL A 38 -9.29 4.46 5.25
C VAL A 38 -8.27 5.43 5.82
N LYS A 39 -7.88 6.40 5.01
CA LYS A 39 -6.88 7.39 5.44
C LYS A 39 -7.59 8.51 6.21
N LYS A 40 -7.19 8.69 7.46
CA LYS A 40 -7.79 9.68 8.34
C LYS A 40 -6.92 10.90 8.56
N THR A 41 -5.68 10.87 8.07
CA THR A 41 -4.73 11.95 8.21
C THR A 41 -4.10 12.24 6.87
N GLN A 42 -3.34 13.33 6.78
CA GLN A 42 -2.70 13.69 5.53
C GLN A 42 -1.54 12.75 5.15
N LYS A 43 -0.92 12.14 6.14
CA LYS A 43 0.16 11.18 5.90
C LYS A 43 -0.34 9.78 6.11
N THR A 44 0.17 8.84 5.30
CA THR A 44 -0.07 7.43 5.53
C THR A 44 0.57 7.05 6.87
N GLN A 45 -0.23 6.52 7.77
CA GLN A 45 0.25 6.20 9.10
C GLN A 45 1.23 5.05 9.05
N LYS A 46 2.25 5.12 9.91
CA LYS A 46 3.30 4.12 9.94
C LYS A 46 2.75 2.71 10.18
N LYS A 47 1.70 2.58 10.98
CA LYS A 47 1.10 1.26 11.26
C LYS A 47 0.58 0.60 10.00
N GLU A 48 0.05 1.38 9.06
CA GLU A 48 -0.45 0.82 7.80
C GLU A 48 0.70 0.35 6.93
N ILE A 49 1.78 1.10 6.93
CA ILE A 49 2.97 0.73 6.17
C ILE A 49 3.58 -0.56 6.73
N VAL A 50 3.62 -0.68 8.05
CA VAL A 50 4.17 -1.88 8.71
C VAL A 50 3.37 -3.11 8.33
N VAL A 51 2.02 -3.01 8.32
CA VAL A 51 1.17 -4.13 7.92
C VAL A 51 1.49 -4.54 6.47
N ALA A 52 1.58 -3.57 5.58
CA ALA A 52 1.85 -3.86 4.17
C ALA A 52 3.24 -4.49 3.99
N LEU A 53 4.25 -3.99 4.70
CA LEU A 53 5.59 -4.55 4.61
C LEU A 53 5.64 -5.99 5.12
N LYS A 54 4.92 -6.27 6.20
CA LYS A 54 4.87 -7.63 6.73
C LYS A 54 4.25 -8.57 5.71
N ARG A 55 3.16 -8.16 5.07
CA ARG A 55 2.51 -8.98 4.05
C ARG A 55 3.40 -9.16 2.83
N TYR A 56 4.14 -8.10 2.47
CA TYR A 56 5.08 -8.18 1.37
C TYR A 56 6.14 -9.26 1.64
N GLU A 57 6.68 -9.30 2.85
CA GLU A 57 7.66 -10.32 3.21
C GLU A 57 7.06 -11.71 3.14
N GLU A 58 5.81 -11.87 3.52
CA GLU A 58 5.13 -13.15 3.46
C GLU A 58 4.95 -13.63 2.02
N THR A 59 4.88 -12.72 1.06
CA THR A 59 4.70 -13.11 -0.35
C THR A 59 6.00 -13.58 -1.00
N LYS A 60 7.13 -13.39 -0.35
CA LYS A 60 8.42 -13.77 -0.91
C LYS A 60 8.74 -15.25 -0.75
N THR A 61 7.99 -15.97 0.04
CA THR A 61 8.27 -17.38 0.29
C THR A 61 7.68 -18.27 -0.76
#